data_9547d09e2b61d205fe58d4d30884a511
#
_entry.id   9547d09e2b61d205fe58d4d30884a511
#
_cell.length_a   1.000
_cell.length_b   1.000
_cell.length_c   1.000
_cell.angle_alpha   90.00
_cell.angle_beta   90.00
_cell.angle_gamma   90.00
#
_symmetry.space_group_name_H-M   'P 1'
#
loop_
_entity.id
_entity.type
_entity.pdbx_description
1 polymer ?
#
loop_
_entity_poly.entity_id
_entity_poly.type
_entity_poly.pdbx_seq_one_letter_code
_entity_poly.pdbx_strand_id
1 'polypeptide(L)'
;MKALALILAVAPLVAGAPVKWEHTLKAAQARAKKEKKPILIDLWAEWCGPCQYLKKKVFPTPEAQAALAKVVPFDALVQTRDMKDLPEGKKLADQYGLEGFPTLILVDAEGKEVRRQVGAFESGADFAKWLNGK
;
A
#
# COMPACT_ATOMS: atom_id res chain seq x y z
N MET A 1 -24.63 -6.89 51.44
CA MET A 1 -24.46 -6.11 50.19
C MET A 1 -23.12 -6.52 49.56
N LYS A 2 -23.20 -7.28 48.48
CA LYS A 2 -21.97 -7.68 47.76
C LYS A 2 -21.69 -6.63 46.70
N ALA A 3 -20.60 -5.88 46.84
CA ALA A 3 -20.12 -4.97 45.82
C ALA A 3 -19.56 -5.76 44.64
N LEU A 4 -20.22 -5.67 43.50
CA LEU A 4 -19.79 -6.26 42.26
C LEU A 4 -18.69 -5.34 41.70
N ALA A 5 -17.40 -5.70 41.88
CA ALA A 5 -16.31 -4.98 41.27
C ALA A 5 -16.33 -5.26 39.75
N LEU A 6 -16.70 -4.22 38.99
CA LEU A 6 -16.62 -4.25 37.54
C LEU A 6 -15.14 -4.17 37.15
N ILE A 7 -14.53 -5.31 36.86
CA ILE A 7 -13.17 -5.32 36.32
C ILE A 7 -13.28 -4.89 34.86
N LEU A 8 -12.98 -3.63 34.58
CA LEU A 8 -12.73 -3.17 33.21
C LEU A 8 -11.45 -3.85 32.73
N ALA A 9 -11.61 -4.88 31.94
CA ALA A 9 -10.50 -5.50 31.21
C ALA A 9 -10.04 -4.48 30.16
N VAL A 10 -8.95 -3.78 30.46
CA VAL A 10 -8.22 -3.00 29.46
C VAL A 10 -7.53 -4.04 28.55
N ALA A 11 -8.12 -4.28 27.39
CA ALA A 11 -7.45 -5.07 26.38
C ALA A 11 -6.15 -4.35 25.98
N PRO A 12 -5.01 -5.03 25.98
CA PRO A 12 -3.77 -4.41 25.50
C PRO A 12 -3.97 -3.99 24.06
N LEU A 13 -3.63 -2.73 23.76
CA LEU A 13 -3.53 -2.26 22.38
C LEU A 13 -2.36 -3.01 21.75
N VAL A 14 -2.63 -4.16 21.15
CA VAL A 14 -1.63 -4.88 20.36
C VAL A 14 -1.40 -4.02 19.14
N ALA A 15 -0.18 -3.47 19.01
CA ALA A 15 0.27 -2.88 17.75
C ALA A 15 -0.06 -3.88 16.65
N GLY A 16 -0.91 -3.51 15.69
CA GLY A 16 -1.38 -4.41 14.65
C GLY A 16 -0.21 -5.05 13.91
N ALA A 17 -0.38 -6.29 13.46
CA ALA A 17 0.58 -6.94 12.57
C ALA A 17 0.83 -6.07 11.33
N PRO A 18 2.04 -6.14 10.70
CA PRO A 18 2.31 -5.43 9.46
C PRO A 18 1.24 -5.73 8.41
N VAL A 19 0.85 -4.72 7.64
CA VAL A 19 -0.15 -4.89 6.58
C VAL A 19 0.34 -5.92 5.56
N LYS A 20 -0.59 -6.73 5.09
CA LYS A 20 -0.32 -7.72 4.05
C LYS A 20 -0.40 -7.05 2.68
N TRP A 21 0.64 -7.20 1.89
CA TRP A 21 0.68 -6.79 0.50
C TRP A 21 0.19 -7.92 -0.41
N GLU A 22 -0.61 -7.58 -1.39
CA GLU A 22 -0.96 -8.50 -2.47
C GLU A 22 0.08 -8.41 -3.59
N HIS A 23 0.27 -9.50 -4.34
CA HIS A 23 1.28 -9.58 -5.40
C HIS A 23 0.70 -9.84 -6.78
N THR A 24 -0.61 -9.95 -6.88
CA THR A 24 -1.34 -10.04 -8.15
C THR A 24 -2.54 -9.13 -8.14
N LEU A 25 -2.90 -8.62 -9.31
CA LEU A 25 -4.09 -7.77 -9.45
C LEU A 25 -5.36 -8.52 -9.04
N LYS A 26 -5.47 -9.79 -9.42
CA LYS A 26 -6.61 -10.64 -9.07
C LYS A 26 -6.81 -10.76 -7.56
N ALA A 27 -5.74 -11.02 -6.83
CA ALA A 27 -5.79 -11.11 -5.36
C ALA A 27 -6.13 -9.76 -4.72
N ALA A 28 -5.54 -8.68 -5.22
CA ALA A 28 -5.84 -7.33 -4.75
C ALA A 28 -7.31 -6.95 -4.96
N GLN A 29 -7.84 -7.22 -6.14
CA GLN A 29 -9.25 -6.96 -6.47
C GLN A 29 -10.21 -7.79 -5.63
N ALA A 30 -9.94 -9.08 -5.44
CA ALA A 30 -10.77 -9.95 -4.61
C ALA A 30 -10.81 -9.47 -3.15
N ARG A 31 -9.65 -9.09 -2.61
CA ARG A 31 -9.55 -8.56 -1.26
C ARG A 31 -10.22 -7.20 -1.12
N ALA A 32 -10.02 -6.30 -2.07
CA ALA A 32 -10.65 -4.98 -2.08
C ALA A 32 -12.17 -5.07 -2.09
N LYS A 33 -12.72 -5.98 -2.88
CA LYS A 33 -14.16 -6.25 -2.93
C LYS A 33 -14.69 -6.78 -1.60
N LYS A 34 -13.99 -7.75 -1.00
CA LYS A 34 -14.36 -8.36 0.27
C LYS A 34 -14.31 -7.36 1.42
N GLU A 35 -13.25 -6.55 1.50
CA GLU A 35 -13.02 -5.60 2.57
C GLU A 35 -13.62 -4.22 2.32
N LYS A 36 -14.14 -3.97 1.11
CA LYS A 36 -14.71 -2.68 0.67
C LYS A 36 -13.69 -1.53 0.81
N LYS A 37 -12.48 -1.78 0.32
CA LYS A 37 -11.36 -0.83 0.37
C LYS A 37 -10.86 -0.50 -1.03
N PRO A 38 -10.32 0.71 -1.26
CA PRO A 38 -9.59 1.02 -2.47
C PRO A 38 -8.27 0.25 -2.53
N ILE A 39 -7.67 0.19 -3.71
CA ILE A 39 -6.38 -0.46 -3.94
C ILE A 39 -5.30 0.60 -4.09
N LEU A 40 -4.20 0.42 -3.36
CA LEU A 40 -2.96 1.17 -3.59
C LEU A 40 -2.03 0.31 -4.44
N ILE A 41 -1.76 0.73 -5.67
CA ILE A 41 -0.85 0.05 -6.57
C ILE A 41 0.53 0.69 -6.45
N ASP A 42 1.54 -0.10 -6.08
CA ASP A 42 2.95 0.29 -6.10
C ASP A 42 3.61 -0.30 -7.36
N LEU A 43 3.76 0.51 -8.39
CA LEU A 43 4.48 0.14 -9.61
C LEU A 43 5.96 0.40 -9.41
N TRP A 44 6.75 -0.67 -9.35
CA TRP A 44 8.16 -0.59 -8.99
C TRP A 44 9.06 -1.51 -9.83
N ALA A 45 10.36 -1.34 -9.69
CA ALA A 45 11.37 -2.18 -10.32
C ALA A 45 12.43 -2.60 -9.29
N GLU A 46 12.96 -3.81 -9.43
CA GLU A 46 13.97 -4.34 -8.49
C GLU A 46 15.28 -3.53 -8.49
N TRP A 47 15.62 -2.90 -9.59
CA TRP A 47 16.83 -2.06 -9.73
C TRP A 47 16.65 -0.63 -9.19
N CYS A 48 15.45 -0.24 -8.80
CA CYS A 48 15.09 1.13 -8.44
C CYS A 48 15.44 1.43 -6.98
N GLY A 49 16.41 2.29 -6.72
CA GLY A 49 16.82 2.71 -5.37
C GLY A 49 15.70 3.38 -4.57
N PRO A 50 14.99 4.40 -5.09
CA PRO A 50 13.87 5.02 -4.40
C PRO A 50 12.72 4.05 -4.08
N CYS A 51 12.50 3.03 -4.91
CA CYS A 51 11.52 1.97 -4.62
C CYS A 51 11.93 1.15 -3.38
N GLN A 52 13.20 0.81 -3.29
CA GLN A 52 13.76 0.10 -2.12
C GLN A 52 13.69 0.97 -0.86
N TYR A 53 13.89 2.26 -0.99
CA TYR A 53 13.76 3.20 0.12
C TYR A 53 12.33 3.20 0.67
N LEU A 54 11.30 3.28 -0.18
CA LEU A 54 9.90 3.18 0.25
C LEU A 54 9.66 1.91 1.04
N LYS A 55 10.09 0.76 0.52
CA LYS A 55 9.86 -0.56 1.13
C LYS A 55 10.56 -0.72 2.47
N LYS A 56 11.77 -0.19 2.61
CA LYS A 56 12.61 -0.38 3.80
C LYS A 56 12.45 0.70 4.85
N LYS A 57 12.14 1.94 4.45
CA LYS A 57 12.20 3.12 5.32
C LYS A 57 10.86 3.84 5.50
N VAL A 58 9.97 3.81 4.52
CA VAL A 58 8.70 4.54 4.56
C VAL A 58 7.55 3.63 4.97
N PHE A 59 7.30 2.56 4.24
CA PHE A 59 6.17 1.67 4.51
C PHE A 59 6.17 1.01 5.89
N PRO A 60 7.33 0.66 6.49
CA PRO A 60 7.34 0.06 7.82
C PRO A 60 7.04 1.03 8.97
N THR A 61 7.00 2.34 8.73
CA THR A 61 6.72 3.31 9.80
C THR A 61 5.30 3.17 10.36
N PRO A 62 5.05 3.50 11.63
CA PRO A 62 3.72 3.42 12.23
C PRO A 62 2.68 4.25 11.47
N GLU A 63 3.05 5.44 11.00
CA GLU A 63 2.16 6.34 10.24
C GLU A 63 1.75 5.71 8.91
N ALA A 64 2.71 5.15 8.18
CA ALA A 64 2.44 4.47 6.91
C ALA A 64 1.60 3.21 7.12
N GLN A 65 1.90 2.41 8.14
CA GLN A 65 1.13 1.21 8.45
C GLN A 65 -0.33 1.52 8.80
N ALA A 66 -0.57 2.58 9.57
CA ALA A 66 -1.93 3.03 9.89
C ALA A 66 -2.71 3.46 8.63
N ALA A 67 -2.06 4.18 7.71
CA ALA A 67 -2.68 4.58 6.45
C ALA A 67 -2.90 3.39 5.51
N LEU A 68 -1.92 2.49 5.39
CA LEU A 68 -2.01 1.28 4.57
C LEU A 68 -3.12 0.32 5.03
N ALA A 69 -3.45 0.31 6.32
CA ALA A 69 -4.54 -0.53 6.85
C ALA A 69 -5.92 -0.15 6.28
N LYS A 70 -6.07 1.06 5.71
CA LYS A 70 -7.32 1.57 5.12
C LYS A 70 -7.49 1.22 3.65
N VAL A 71 -6.48 0.65 3.04
CA VAL A 71 -6.46 0.27 1.62
C VAL A 71 -6.04 -1.18 1.48
N VAL A 72 -6.14 -1.73 0.27
CA VAL A 72 -5.48 -2.98 -0.09
C VAL A 72 -4.20 -2.64 -0.84
N PRO A 73 -3.02 -2.82 -0.23
CA PRO A 73 -1.78 -2.52 -0.91
C PRO A 73 -1.41 -3.65 -1.87
N PHE A 74 -1.06 -3.28 -3.09
CA PHE A 74 -0.69 -4.18 -4.16
C PHE A 74 0.72 -3.85 -4.68
N ASP A 75 1.61 -4.81 -4.51
CA ASP A 75 3.01 -4.75 -4.95
C ASP A 75 3.08 -5.21 -6.41
N ALA A 76 3.10 -4.25 -7.34
CA ALA A 76 3.10 -4.50 -8.78
C ALA A 76 4.52 -4.37 -9.35
N LEU A 77 5.30 -5.44 -9.27
CA LEU A 77 6.64 -5.47 -9.86
C LEU A 77 6.55 -5.39 -11.40
N VAL A 78 7.15 -4.36 -11.98
CA VAL A 78 7.16 -4.12 -13.43
C VAL A 78 8.40 -4.71 -14.09
N GLN A 79 9.58 -4.50 -13.49
CA GLN A 79 10.85 -4.97 -14.03
C GLN A 79 11.70 -5.69 -12.99
N THR A 80 12.36 -6.74 -13.43
CA THR A 80 13.36 -7.45 -12.65
C THR A 80 14.66 -6.64 -12.55
N ARG A 81 15.62 -7.14 -11.77
CA ARG A 81 16.94 -6.50 -11.59
C ARG A 81 17.72 -6.35 -12.89
N ASP A 82 17.55 -7.28 -13.83
CA ASP A 82 18.16 -7.27 -15.15
C ASP A 82 17.28 -6.57 -16.20
N MET A 83 16.34 -5.74 -15.75
CA MET A 83 15.46 -4.88 -16.58
C MET A 83 14.51 -5.66 -17.50
N LYS A 84 14.19 -6.88 -17.18
CA LYS A 84 13.17 -7.66 -17.91
C LYS A 84 11.78 -7.30 -17.41
N ASP A 85 10.86 -7.04 -18.33
CA ASP A 85 9.47 -6.74 -18.03
C ASP A 85 8.73 -8.00 -17.52
N LEU A 86 7.92 -7.80 -16.49
CA LEU A 86 6.99 -8.81 -16.01
C LEU A 86 5.59 -8.52 -16.60
N PRO A 87 4.91 -9.53 -17.16
CA PRO A 87 3.70 -9.30 -17.97
C PRO A 87 2.60 -8.49 -17.28
N GLU A 88 2.26 -8.83 -16.04
CA GLU A 88 1.20 -8.11 -15.31
C GLU A 88 1.63 -6.67 -14.95
N GLY A 89 2.83 -6.51 -14.42
CA GLY A 89 3.37 -5.18 -14.09
C GLY A 89 3.50 -4.28 -15.32
N LYS A 90 3.99 -4.83 -16.42
CA LYS A 90 4.10 -4.09 -17.69
C LYS A 90 2.72 -3.67 -18.22
N LYS A 91 1.74 -4.56 -18.17
CA LYS A 91 0.38 -4.25 -18.58
C LYS A 91 -0.23 -3.11 -17.74
N LEU A 92 -0.03 -3.14 -16.44
CA LEU A 92 -0.49 -2.07 -15.54
C LEU A 92 0.25 -0.75 -15.79
N ALA A 93 1.57 -0.82 -15.99
CA ALA A 93 2.37 0.35 -16.32
C ALA A 93 1.88 1.03 -17.61
N ASP A 94 1.56 0.25 -18.62
CA ASP A 94 1.01 0.78 -19.88
C ASP A 94 -0.40 1.34 -19.69
N GLN A 95 -1.25 0.62 -18.94
CA GLN A 95 -2.63 1.04 -18.67
C GLN A 95 -2.70 2.39 -17.95
N TYR A 96 -1.85 2.61 -16.97
CA TYR A 96 -1.83 3.82 -16.16
C TYR A 96 -0.85 4.89 -16.66
N GLY A 97 -0.16 4.64 -17.76
CA GLY A 97 0.78 5.62 -18.33
C GLY A 97 1.96 5.91 -17.40
N LEU A 98 2.73 4.86 -17.05
CA LEU A 98 3.87 4.98 -16.14
C LEU A 98 4.91 5.98 -16.67
N GLU A 99 5.30 6.94 -15.84
CA GLU A 99 6.29 7.97 -16.16
C GLU A 99 7.65 7.73 -15.49
N GLY A 100 7.69 6.90 -14.44
CA GLY A 100 8.91 6.60 -13.68
C GLY A 100 8.64 5.69 -12.50
N PHE A 101 9.71 5.25 -11.85
CA PHE A 101 9.64 4.39 -10.67
C PHE A 101 10.13 5.12 -9.41
N PRO A 102 9.48 4.89 -8.25
CA PRO A 102 8.18 4.24 -8.09
C PRO A 102 7.04 5.14 -8.57
N THR A 103 5.92 4.54 -8.96
CA THR A 103 4.66 5.27 -9.13
C THR A 103 3.62 4.61 -8.25
N LEU A 104 3.09 5.37 -7.31
CA LEU A 104 2.01 4.94 -6.42
C LEU A 104 0.68 5.46 -6.98
N ILE A 105 -0.29 4.57 -7.16
CA ILE A 105 -1.61 4.93 -7.68
C ILE A 105 -2.68 4.39 -6.76
N LEU A 106 -3.50 5.29 -6.21
CA LEU A 106 -4.71 4.90 -5.49
C LEU A 106 -5.85 4.79 -6.51
N VAL A 107 -6.46 3.62 -6.58
CA VAL A 107 -7.62 3.36 -7.45
C VAL A 107 -8.84 2.99 -6.62
N ASP A 108 -10.02 3.36 -7.13
CA ASP A 108 -11.30 2.99 -6.51
C ASP A 108 -11.70 1.55 -6.89
N ALA A 109 -12.90 1.14 -6.45
CA ALA A 109 -13.42 -0.22 -6.68
C ALA A 109 -13.58 -0.56 -8.17
N GLU A 110 -13.73 0.44 -9.04
CA GLU A 110 -13.87 0.29 -10.49
C GLU A 110 -12.52 0.36 -11.22
N GLY A 111 -11.41 0.52 -10.49
CA GLY A 111 -10.07 0.68 -11.07
C GLY A 111 -9.77 2.08 -11.58
N LYS A 112 -10.63 3.05 -11.26
CA LYS A 112 -10.42 4.46 -11.62
C LYS A 112 -9.38 5.10 -10.70
N GLU A 113 -8.42 5.81 -11.31
CA GLU A 113 -7.40 6.54 -10.57
C GLU A 113 -8.01 7.66 -9.72
N VAL A 114 -7.72 7.64 -8.43
CA VAL A 114 -8.12 8.69 -7.48
C VAL A 114 -7.00 9.71 -7.32
N ARG A 115 -5.75 9.23 -7.16
CA ARG A 115 -4.55 10.07 -7.07
C ARG A 115 -3.32 9.25 -7.41
N ARG A 116 -2.25 9.96 -7.76
CA ARG A 116 -0.95 9.33 -8.04
C ARG A 116 0.19 10.13 -7.45
N GLN A 117 1.28 9.44 -7.16
CA GLN A 117 2.56 10.02 -6.79
C GLN A 117 3.64 9.34 -7.61
N VAL A 118 4.42 10.13 -8.34
CA VAL A 118 5.63 9.68 -9.03
C VAL A 118 6.83 10.03 -8.16
N GLY A 119 7.67 9.04 -7.88
CA GLY A 119 8.78 9.18 -6.95
C GLY A 119 8.44 8.78 -5.53
N ALA A 120 9.48 8.62 -4.70
CA ALA A 120 9.34 8.21 -3.32
C ALA A 120 8.93 9.36 -2.40
N PHE A 121 8.32 9.01 -1.29
CA PHE A 121 8.13 9.92 -0.16
C PHE A 121 9.36 9.89 0.75
N GLU A 122 9.67 11.01 1.38
CA GLU A 122 10.80 11.09 2.30
C GLU A 122 10.48 10.46 3.67
N SER A 123 9.21 10.48 4.07
CA SER A 123 8.78 9.99 5.37
C SER A 123 7.45 9.23 5.32
N GLY A 124 7.23 8.39 6.35
CA GLY A 124 5.94 7.74 6.53
C GLY A 124 4.80 8.71 6.79
N ALA A 125 5.08 9.84 7.45
CA ALA A 125 4.09 10.89 7.70
C ALA A 125 3.61 11.54 6.39
N ASP A 126 4.53 11.86 5.49
CA ASP A 126 4.20 12.46 4.19
C ASP A 126 3.42 11.47 3.32
N PHE A 127 3.84 10.22 3.30
CA PHE A 127 3.11 9.15 2.62
C PHE A 127 1.68 9.01 3.17
N ALA A 128 1.53 8.98 4.50
CA ALA A 128 0.22 8.86 5.14
C ALA A 128 -0.71 10.04 4.83
N LYS A 129 -0.20 11.26 4.83
CA LYS A 129 -0.96 12.45 4.41
C LYS A 129 -1.47 12.30 2.99
N TRP A 130 -0.59 11.96 2.07
CA TRP A 130 -0.96 11.77 0.68
C TRP A 130 -2.01 10.66 0.52
N LEU A 131 -1.81 9.51 1.16
CA LEU A 131 -2.74 8.37 1.05
C LEU A 131 -4.12 8.70 1.64
N ASN A 132 -4.15 9.47 2.72
CA ASN A 132 -5.39 9.92 3.37
C ASN A 132 -6.07 11.10 2.66
N GLY A 133 -5.45 11.68 1.64
CA GLY A 133 -6.01 12.81 0.90
C GLY A 133 -5.92 14.15 1.60
N LYS A 134 -4.88 14.33 2.39
CA LYS A 134 -4.66 15.58 3.14
C LYS A 134 -3.47 16.36 2.61
#